data_3e741b5fb0989005bde4e748fdc5e478
#
_entry.id   3e741b5fb0989005bde4e748fdc5e478
#
_cell.length_a   1.000
_cell.length_b   1.000
_cell.length_c   1.000
_cell.angle_alpha   90.00
_cell.angle_beta   90.00
_cell.angle_gamma   90.00
#
_symmetry.space_group_name_H-M   'P 1'
#
loop_
_entity.id
_entity.type
_entity.pdbx_description
1 polymer ?
#
loop_
_entity_poly.entity_id
_entity_poly.type
_entity_poly.pdbx_seq_one_letter_code
_entity_poly.pdbx_strand_id
1 'polypeptide(L)'
;PADIGKYYQRGVVATAIPEKGTGDYLLDANGYVLKSVMKKAQNGAYYCTDSNGQIYRNKLVKYGNFRYYFGSNGKRATWTKRWAKAGDHYYYFGSTPGRVVEKHGWQKLVSTSGKFLGWLYFDSKGNHYTDKWTSAGYYFKPSGKLASGLTEIDGKKYIFESSTSAEHKGKVYKSTMVRYKKKWYIASSSGSLYKSGWRKY
;
A
#
# COMPACT_ATOMS: atom_id res chain seq x y z
N PRO A 1 -38.93 -15.95 -6.14
CA PRO A 1 -37.67 -16.66 -6.47
C PRO A 1 -37.53 -17.03 -7.96
N ALA A 2 -38.58 -16.78 -8.80
CA ALA A 2 -38.63 -17.32 -10.16
C ALA A 2 -37.75 -16.57 -11.19
N ASP A 3 -37.18 -15.40 -10.89
CA ASP A 3 -36.46 -14.59 -11.87
C ASP A 3 -34.95 -14.50 -11.68
N ILE A 4 -34.40 -15.14 -10.67
CA ILE A 4 -32.94 -15.13 -10.42
C ILE A 4 -32.19 -15.79 -11.56
N GLY A 5 -32.68 -16.86 -12.15
CA GLY A 5 -32.04 -17.57 -13.25
C GLY A 5 -32.00 -16.82 -14.59
N LYS A 6 -32.80 -15.80 -14.79
CA LYS A 6 -32.92 -15.07 -16.04
C LYS A 6 -31.88 -13.97 -16.22
N TYR A 7 -31.28 -13.50 -15.13
CA TYR A 7 -30.34 -12.36 -15.11
C TYR A 7 -28.89 -12.78 -14.86
N TYR A 8 -28.62 -14.03 -14.54
CA TYR A 8 -27.31 -14.47 -14.05
C TYR A 8 -26.67 -15.46 -15.01
N GLN A 9 -26.03 -14.91 -16.05
CA GLN A 9 -25.10 -15.73 -16.84
C GLN A 9 -23.88 -16.08 -15.98
N ARG A 10 -23.33 -17.29 -16.19
CA ARG A 10 -22.13 -17.83 -15.53
C ARG A 10 -21.05 -16.77 -15.36
N GLY A 11 -20.72 -16.36 -14.13
CA GLY A 11 -19.65 -15.41 -13.90
C GLY A 11 -19.93 -14.38 -12.81
N VAL A 12 -19.34 -13.19 -12.95
CA VAL A 12 -19.53 -12.09 -12.01
C VAL A 12 -20.81 -11.37 -12.31
N VAL A 13 -21.66 -11.23 -11.33
CA VAL A 13 -22.89 -10.43 -11.42
C VAL A 13 -22.80 -9.28 -10.44
N ALA A 14 -22.87 -8.06 -10.98
CA ALA A 14 -23.10 -6.87 -10.20
C ALA A 14 -24.62 -6.70 -10.04
N THR A 15 -25.19 -7.20 -8.95
CA THR A 15 -26.58 -6.93 -8.61
C THR A 15 -26.79 -6.80 -7.12
N ALA A 16 -27.74 -5.93 -6.77
CA ALA A 16 -28.36 -5.98 -5.46
C ALA A 16 -29.16 -7.30 -5.36
N ILE A 17 -28.79 -8.17 -4.44
CA ILE A 17 -29.69 -9.23 -3.97
C ILE A 17 -30.50 -8.58 -2.85
N PRO A 18 -31.81 -8.34 -3.01
CA PRO A 18 -32.61 -7.54 -2.07
C PRO A 18 -32.49 -7.95 -0.61
N GLU A 19 -32.31 -9.23 -0.35
CA GLU A 19 -32.20 -9.80 1.01
C GLU A 19 -30.76 -9.78 1.58
N LYS A 20 -29.75 -9.41 0.79
CA LYS A 20 -28.32 -9.45 1.19
C LYS A 20 -27.60 -8.11 1.07
N GLY A 21 -28.31 -7.04 0.78
CA GLY A 21 -27.75 -5.71 0.58
C GLY A 21 -27.14 -5.50 -0.81
N THR A 22 -26.64 -4.28 -1.05
CA THR A 22 -25.98 -3.92 -2.30
C THR A 22 -24.55 -4.52 -2.31
N GLY A 23 -24.23 -5.29 -3.36
CA GLY A 23 -22.88 -5.85 -3.53
C GLY A 23 -22.80 -6.65 -4.81
N ASP A 24 -21.57 -6.85 -5.27
CA ASP A 24 -21.30 -7.76 -6.38
C ASP A 24 -21.02 -9.16 -5.83
N TYR A 25 -21.59 -10.14 -6.47
CA TYR A 25 -21.46 -11.55 -6.11
C TYR A 25 -20.85 -12.37 -7.26
N LEU A 26 -20.19 -13.45 -6.91
CA LEU A 26 -19.72 -14.44 -7.87
C LEU A 26 -20.65 -15.65 -7.82
N LEU A 27 -21.21 -16.02 -8.96
CA LEU A 27 -22.14 -17.15 -9.05
C LEU A 27 -21.51 -18.34 -9.80
N ASP A 28 -21.93 -19.56 -9.45
CA ASP A 28 -21.61 -20.76 -10.23
C ASP A 28 -22.56 -20.92 -11.45
N ALA A 29 -22.41 -22.04 -12.15
CA ALA A 29 -23.21 -22.34 -13.33
C ALA A 29 -24.70 -22.51 -13.06
N ASN A 30 -25.07 -22.78 -11.82
CA ASN A 30 -26.45 -23.01 -11.37
C ASN A 30 -27.05 -21.76 -10.71
N GLY A 31 -26.30 -20.62 -10.68
CA GLY A 31 -26.72 -19.39 -10.06
C GLY A 31 -26.51 -19.31 -8.54
N TYR A 32 -25.81 -20.26 -7.93
CA TYR A 32 -25.50 -20.21 -6.51
C TYR A 32 -24.36 -19.27 -6.21
N VAL A 33 -24.49 -18.49 -5.13
CA VAL A 33 -23.45 -17.58 -4.66
C VAL A 33 -22.23 -18.36 -4.16
N LEU A 34 -21.10 -18.10 -4.77
CA LEU A 34 -19.81 -18.66 -4.37
C LEU A 34 -19.23 -17.85 -3.21
N LYS A 35 -18.91 -18.53 -2.10
CA LYS A 35 -18.38 -17.91 -0.88
C LYS A 35 -16.96 -18.35 -0.61
N SER A 36 -16.12 -17.44 -0.08
CA SER A 36 -14.74 -17.72 0.34
C SER A 36 -13.89 -18.39 -0.75
N VAL A 37 -14.10 -18.02 -2.02
CA VAL A 37 -13.38 -18.59 -3.15
C VAL A 37 -12.67 -17.53 -3.99
N MET A 38 -11.57 -17.93 -4.64
CA MET A 38 -10.98 -17.19 -5.76
C MET A 38 -11.21 -17.97 -7.04
N LYS A 39 -11.89 -17.36 -8.00
CA LYS A 39 -12.25 -18.04 -9.25
C LYS A 39 -12.13 -17.13 -10.46
N LYS A 40 -11.82 -17.73 -11.62
CA LYS A 40 -11.83 -17.05 -12.91
C LYS A 40 -13.26 -17.01 -13.43
N ALA A 41 -13.74 -15.80 -13.75
CA ALA A 41 -15.05 -15.61 -14.36
C ALA A 41 -14.99 -15.72 -15.90
N GLN A 42 -16.15 -15.73 -16.57
CA GLN A 42 -16.24 -15.81 -18.03
C GLN A 42 -15.52 -14.66 -18.75
N ASN A 43 -15.49 -13.48 -18.15
CA ASN A 43 -14.75 -12.33 -18.69
C ASN A 43 -13.21 -12.47 -18.58
N GLY A 44 -12.71 -13.64 -18.18
CA GLY A 44 -11.30 -13.95 -18.07
C GLY A 44 -10.62 -13.40 -16.81
N ALA A 45 -11.28 -12.58 -16.00
CA ALA A 45 -10.72 -12.01 -14.79
C ALA A 45 -10.91 -12.93 -13.57
N TYR A 46 -9.99 -12.85 -12.61
CA TYR A 46 -10.13 -13.51 -11.31
C TYR A 46 -10.79 -12.58 -10.31
N TYR A 47 -11.68 -13.13 -9.51
CA TYR A 47 -12.37 -12.48 -8.40
C TYR A 47 -12.22 -13.31 -7.14
N CYS A 48 -12.33 -12.68 -5.98
CA CYS A 48 -12.35 -13.37 -4.69
C CYS A 48 -13.53 -12.88 -3.88
N THR A 49 -14.22 -13.82 -3.22
CA THR A 49 -15.39 -13.52 -2.39
C THR A 49 -15.12 -13.78 -0.92
N ASP A 50 -15.81 -13.05 -0.08
CA ASP A 50 -15.80 -13.24 1.37
C ASP A 50 -16.78 -14.38 1.81
N SER A 51 -16.94 -14.55 3.11
CA SER A 51 -17.83 -15.56 3.69
C SER A 51 -19.32 -15.32 3.41
N ASN A 52 -19.69 -14.09 3.03
CA ASN A 52 -21.05 -13.74 2.60
C ASN A 52 -21.24 -13.89 1.09
N GLY A 53 -20.16 -14.12 0.33
CA GLY A 53 -20.15 -14.22 -1.11
C GLY A 53 -19.92 -12.87 -1.83
N GLN A 54 -19.69 -11.77 -1.09
CA GLN A 54 -19.42 -10.47 -1.68
C GLN A 54 -18.01 -10.41 -2.25
N ILE A 55 -17.86 -9.80 -3.42
CA ILE A 55 -16.57 -9.63 -4.10
C ILE A 55 -15.72 -8.58 -3.37
N TYR A 56 -14.49 -8.94 -3.03
CA TYR A 56 -13.52 -7.99 -2.50
C TYR A 56 -13.12 -6.92 -3.51
N ARG A 57 -13.10 -5.65 -3.06
CA ARG A 57 -12.70 -4.48 -3.84
C ARG A 57 -11.66 -3.65 -3.08
N ASN A 58 -10.73 -3.03 -3.81
CA ASN A 58 -9.67 -2.18 -3.25
C ASN A 58 -8.94 -2.83 -2.06
N LYS A 59 -8.71 -4.13 -2.10
CA LYS A 59 -8.25 -4.88 -0.94
C LYS A 59 -7.16 -5.90 -1.28
N LEU A 60 -6.20 -6.03 -0.35
CA LEU A 60 -5.32 -7.18 -0.27
C LEU A 60 -6.03 -8.31 0.48
N VAL A 61 -6.17 -9.44 -0.17
CA VAL A 61 -6.86 -10.62 0.35
C VAL A 61 -5.88 -11.77 0.48
N LYS A 62 -5.84 -12.42 1.64
CA LYS A 62 -5.13 -13.70 1.82
C LYS A 62 -6.01 -14.81 1.24
N TYR A 63 -5.45 -15.58 0.31
CA TYR A 63 -6.08 -16.77 -0.24
C TYR A 63 -5.05 -17.89 -0.30
N GLY A 64 -5.29 -18.96 0.44
CA GLY A 64 -4.27 -19.96 0.74
C GLY A 64 -3.07 -19.32 1.43
N ASN A 65 -1.88 -19.66 0.97
CA ASN A 65 -0.62 -19.14 1.53
C ASN A 65 -0.17 -17.79 0.94
N PHE A 66 -0.97 -17.17 0.06
CA PHE A 66 -0.55 -15.97 -0.65
C PHE A 66 -1.53 -14.80 -0.47
N ARG A 67 -1.05 -13.59 -0.69
CA ARG A 67 -1.85 -12.37 -0.72
C ARG A 67 -1.99 -11.86 -2.16
N TYR A 68 -3.21 -11.49 -2.53
CA TYR A 68 -3.54 -10.96 -3.85
C TYR A 68 -4.27 -9.63 -3.72
N TYR A 69 -4.02 -8.71 -4.64
CA TYR A 69 -4.74 -7.44 -4.69
C TYR A 69 -5.90 -7.50 -5.68
N PHE A 70 -7.05 -7.02 -5.21
CA PHE A 70 -8.27 -6.83 -6.01
C PHE A 70 -8.56 -5.33 -6.11
N GLY A 71 -8.69 -4.83 -7.33
CA GLY A 71 -8.90 -3.42 -7.61
C GLY A 71 -10.33 -2.94 -7.32
N SER A 72 -10.61 -1.67 -7.64
CA SER A 72 -11.92 -1.06 -7.44
C SER A 72 -13.05 -1.76 -8.19
N ASN A 73 -12.75 -2.39 -9.32
CA ASN A 73 -13.68 -3.20 -10.11
C ASN A 73 -13.81 -4.65 -9.61
N GLY A 74 -13.21 -5.02 -8.48
CA GLY A 74 -13.21 -6.36 -7.92
C GLY A 74 -12.31 -7.36 -8.66
N LYS A 75 -11.68 -6.98 -9.77
CA LYS A 75 -10.80 -7.87 -10.52
C LYS A 75 -9.44 -7.97 -9.83
N ARG A 76 -8.85 -9.18 -9.82
CA ARG A 76 -7.47 -9.37 -9.41
C ARG A 76 -6.55 -8.53 -10.31
N ALA A 77 -5.64 -7.79 -9.70
CA ALA A 77 -4.65 -7.02 -10.44
C ALA A 77 -3.82 -7.91 -11.36
N THR A 78 -3.42 -7.36 -12.51
CA THR A 78 -2.60 -8.06 -13.50
C THR A 78 -1.10 -7.75 -13.35
N TRP A 79 -0.74 -7.00 -12.32
CA TRP A 79 0.63 -6.56 -12.06
C TRP A 79 1.57 -7.74 -11.81
N THR A 80 2.70 -7.75 -12.49
CA THR A 80 3.76 -8.74 -12.33
C THR A 80 5.12 -8.08 -12.27
N LYS A 81 6.05 -8.67 -11.52
CA LYS A 81 7.47 -8.29 -11.41
C LYS A 81 7.72 -6.78 -11.19
N ARG A 82 6.86 -6.13 -10.39
CA ARG A 82 6.92 -4.67 -10.17
C ARG A 82 6.44 -4.24 -8.79
N TRP A 83 6.87 -3.05 -8.38
CA TRP A 83 6.23 -2.32 -7.30
C TRP A 83 4.94 -1.66 -7.81
N ALA A 84 3.89 -1.74 -7.03
CA ALA A 84 2.65 -0.99 -7.28
C ALA A 84 1.99 -0.61 -5.95
N LYS A 85 1.23 0.48 -5.99
CA LYS A 85 0.44 0.95 -4.85
C LYS A 85 -0.87 0.15 -4.81
N ALA A 86 -1.13 -0.48 -3.67
CA ALA A 86 -2.35 -1.23 -3.40
C ALA A 86 -2.98 -0.66 -2.13
N GLY A 87 -4.09 0.10 -2.28
CA GLY A 87 -4.54 1.00 -1.24
C GLY A 87 -3.50 2.10 -1.01
N ASP A 88 -3.14 2.37 0.24
CA ASP A 88 -2.19 3.44 0.58
C ASP A 88 -0.72 3.01 0.61
N HIS A 89 -0.43 1.73 0.47
CA HIS A 89 0.91 1.18 0.62
C HIS A 89 1.47 0.58 -0.68
N TYR A 90 2.81 0.52 -0.77
CA TYR A 90 3.51 -0.13 -1.87
C TYR A 90 3.79 -1.59 -1.55
N TYR A 91 3.55 -2.45 -2.55
CA TYR A 91 3.86 -3.87 -2.50
C TYR A 91 4.61 -4.30 -3.75
N TYR A 92 5.44 -5.32 -3.62
CA TYR A 92 6.08 -5.94 -4.76
C TYR A 92 5.23 -7.11 -5.26
N PHE A 93 4.85 -7.06 -6.53
CA PHE A 93 4.09 -8.11 -7.19
C PHE A 93 5.04 -9.03 -7.94
N GLY A 94 4.93 -10.34 -7.70
CA GLY A 94 5.79 -11.37 -8.27
C GLY A 94 5.39 -11.78 -9.69
N SER A 95 5.81 -12.98 -10.10
CA SER A 95 5.52 -13.49 -11.45
C SER A 95 4.06 -13.89 -11.66
N THR A 96 3.34 -14.26 -10.59
CA THR A 96 1.90 -14.53 -10.66
C THR A 96 1.15 -13.20 -10.61
N PRO A 97 0.26 -12.90 -11.58
CA PRO A 97 -0.48 -11.66 -11.62
C PRO A 97 -1.20 -11.34 -10.32
N GLY A 98 -1.03 -10.13 -9.82
CA GLY A 98 -1.69 -9.63 -8.60
C GLY A 98 -1.23 -10.26 -7.29
N ARG A 99 -0.28 -11.22 -7.30
CA ARG A 99 0.27 -11.86 -6.11
C ARG A 99 1.39 -11.03 -5.51
N VAL A 100 1.24 -10.68 -4.24
CA VAL A 100 2.28 -10.00 -3.47
C VAL A 100 3.38 -10.98 -3.09
N VAL A 101 4.63 -10.56 -3.28
CA VAL A 101 5.83 -11.23 -2.73
C VAL A 101 6.27 -10.47 -1.50
N GLU A 102 6.43 -11.18 -0.39
CA GLU A 102 6.93 -10.58 0.85
C GLU A 102 8.35 -10.10 0.68
N LYS A 103 8.65 -8.97 1.27
CA LYS A 103 9.95 -8.31 1.29
C LYS A 103 10.36 -8.06 2.73
N HIS A 104 11.66 -8.10 3.00
CA HIS A 104 12.25 -7.86 4.31
C HIS A 104 13.39 -6.85 4.18
N GLY A 105 13.64 -6.10 5.26
CA GLY A 105 14.68 -5.09 5.30
C GLY A 105 14.45 -3.91 4.36
N TRP A 106 15.53 -3.24 4.00
CA TRP A 106 15.50 -2.08 3.11
C TRP A 106 15.19 -2.48 1.68
N GLN A 107 14.21 -1.80 1.08
CA GLN A 107 13.79 -2.04 -0.29
C GLN A 107 13.81 -0.74 -1.09
N LYS A 108 14.48 -0.76 -2.24
CA LYS A 108 14.47 0.33 -3.20
C LYS A 108 13.15 0.33 -3.96
N LEU A 109 12.39 1.40 -3.84
CA LEU A 109 11.19 1.61 -4.63
C LEU A 109 11.55 2.26 -5.96
N VAL A 110 11.19 1.61 -7.04
CA VAL A 110 11.39 2.13 -8.41
C VAL A 110 10.08 2.08 -9.19
N SER A 111 9.92 3.02 -10.13
CA SER A 111 8.82 2.99 -11.09
C SER A 111 9.00 1.86 -12.11
N THR A 112 8.01 1.65 -12.95
CA THR A 112 8.10 0.71 -14.08
C THR A 112 9.15 1.12 -15.12
N SER A 113 9.48 2.41 -15.20
CA SER A 113 10.56 2.95 -16.04
C SER A 113 11.94 2.92 -15.34
N GLY A 114 12.06 2.30 -14.16
CA GLY A 114 13.31 2.23 -13.40
C GLY A 114 13.65 3.49 -12.60
N LYS A 115 12.82 4.55 -12.64
CA LYS A 115 13.06 5.79 -11.87
C LYS A 115 12.98 5.51 -10.37
N PHE A 116 13.98 5.98 -9.62
CA PHE A 116 13.98 5.91 -8.16
C PHE A 116 12.85 6.76 -7.56
N LEU A 117 12.06 6.17 -6.67
CA LEU A 117 10.91 6.81 -6.01
C LEU A 117 11.06 6.93 -4.49
N GLY A 118 12.09 6.28 -3.91
CA GLY A 118 12.36 6.30 -2.48
C GLY A 118 12.73 4.93 -1.92
N TRP A 119 12.90 4.88 -0.61
CA TRP A 119 13.17 3.66 0.14
C TRP A 119 11.96 3.26 0.97
N LEU A 120 11.78 1.95 1.13
CA LEU A 120 10.81 1.29 2.01
C LEU A 120 11.57 0.40 2.98
N TYR A 121 10.95 0.08 4.11
CA TYR A 121 11.47 -0.91 5.04
C TYR A 121 10.37 -1.88 5.48
N PHE A 122 10.73 -3.14 5.55
CA PHE A 122 9.89 -4.23 6.03
C PHE A 122 10.61 -4.95 7.16
N ASP A 123 9.91 -5.24 8.25
CA ASP A 123 10.48 -6.02 9.35
C ASP A 123 10.72 -7.48 8.98
N SER A 124 11.23 -8.27 9.92
CA SER A 124 11.49 -9.70 9.72
C SER A 124 10.24 -10.54 9.46
N LYS A 125 9.06 -10.00 9.80
CA LYS A 125 7.75 -10.61 9.53
C LYS A 125 7.13 -10.13 8.22
N GLY A 126 7.84 -9.28 7.46
CA GLY A 126 7.32 -8.69 6.22
C GLY A 126 6.32 -7.55 6.44
N ASN A 127 6.20 -6.99 7.65
CA ASN A 127 5.34 -5.85 7.89
C ASN A 127 6.01 -4.57 7.38
N HIS A 128 5.27 -3.81 6.60
CA HIS A 128 5.71 -2.53 6.06
C HIS A 128 5.73 -1.45 7.15
N TYR A 129 6.82 -0.72 7.28
CA TYR A 129 6.88 0.44 8.16
C TYR A 129 6.13 1.61 7.53
N THR A 130 5.11 2.09 8.21
CA THR A 130 4.26 3.21 7.80
C THR A 130 3.97 4.08 9.00
N ASP A 131 3.96 5.39 8.83
CA ASP A 131 3.69 6.38 9.88
C ASP A 131 4.43 6.09 11.18
N LYS A 132 5.75 5.87 11.07
CA LYS A 132 6.53 5.32 12.17
C LYS A 132 7.92 5.92 12.27
N TRP A 133 8.25 6.38 13.47
CA TRP A 133 9.61 6.69 13.88
C TRP A 133 10.37 5.41 14.27
N THR A 134 11.66 5.37 13.99
CA THR A 134 12.56 4.34 14.48
C THR A 134 13.52 4.91 15.53
N SER A 135 14.05 4.06 16.42
CA SER A 135 15.09 4.44 17.38
C SER A 135 16.34 5.01 16.72
N ALA A 136 16.64 4.60 15.49
CA ALA A 136 17.78 5.09 14.71
C ALA A 136 17.55 6.49 14.08
N GLY A 137 16.39 7.11 14.28
CA GLY A 137 16.08 8.46 13.79
C GLY A 137 15.54 8.51 12.36
N TYR A 138 15.06 7.41 11.82
CA TYR A 138 14.30 7.39 10.56
C TYR A 138 12.81 7.59 10.82
N TYR A 139 12.13 8.20 9.87
CA TYR A 139 10.67 8.26 9.84
C TYR A 139 10.14 7.72 8.51
N PHE A 140 9.19 6.82 8.59
CA PHE A 140 8.48 6.30 7.44
C PHE A 140 7.12 6.99 7.36
N LYS A 141 6.86 7.68 6.25
CA LYS A 141 5.60 8.41 5.99
C LYS A 141 4.40 7.46 5.97
N PRO A 142 3.16 7.94 6.08
CA PRO A 142 1.97 7.10 5.92
C PRO A 142 1.99 6.24 4.64
N SER A 143 2.58 6.76 3.55
CA SER A 143 2.79 6.00 2.31
C SER A 143 3.83 4.87 2.42
N GLY A 144 4.52 4.74 3.55
CA GLY A 144 5.64 3.81 3.78
C GLY A 144 6.98 4.27 3.22
N LYS A 145 7.05 5.38 2.51
CA LYS A 145 8.33 5.90 2.02
C LYS A 145 9.14 6.51 3.17
N LEU A 146 10.45 6.25 3.15
CA LEU A 146 11.39 6.94 4.03
C LEU A 146 11.29 8.46 3.84
N ALA A 147 11.22 9.21 4.94
CA ALA A 147 11.29 10.67 4.91
C ALA A 147 12.67 11.14 4.42
N SER A 148 12.69 12.23 3.69
CA SER A 148 13.89 12.85 3.13
C SER A 148 13.65 14.35 2.96
N GLY A 149 14.64 15.17 3.29
CA GLY A 149 14.53 16.62 3.24
C GLY A 149 13.54 17.18 4.26
N LEU A 150 12.98 18.35 3.98
CA LEU A 150 12.01 19.01 4.86
C LEU A 150 10.68 18.25 4.84
N THR A 151 10.25 17.77 5.99
CA THR A 151 9.02 16.99 6.16
C THR A 151 8.26 17.50 7.38
N GLU A 152 6.95 17.63 7.27
CA GLU A 152 6.06 17.94 8.38
C GLU A 152 5.42 16.66 8.92
N ILE A 153 5.44 16.50 10.25
CA ILE A 153 4.94 15.35 10.99
C ILE A 153 4.25 15.91 12.24
N ASP A 154 2.98 15.64 12.42
CA ASP A 154 2.17 16.09 13.57
C ASP A 154 2.32 17.60 13.84
N GLY A 155 2.24 18.42 12.79
CA GLY A 155 2.34 19.88 12.86
C GLY A 155 3.73 20.42 13.18
N LYS A 156 4.76 19.58 13.32
CA LYS A 156 6.16 19.96 13.51
C LYS A 156 6.97 19.69 12.25
N LYS A 157 7.94 20.57 11.97
CA LYS A 157 8.83 20.43 10.81
C LYS A 157 10.15 19.79 11.24
N TYR A 158 10.65 18.91 10.38
CA TYR A 158 11.91 18.18 10.53
C TYR A 158 12.68 18.24 9.22
N ILE A 159 14.02 18.18 9.31
CA ILE A 159 14.85 17.95 8.14
C ILE A 159 15.55 16.61 8.30
N PHE A 160 15.43 15.80 7.26
CA PHE A 160 16.07 14.50 7.14
C PHE A 160 17.18 14.55 6.10
N GLU A 161 18.19 13.71 6.28
CA GLU A 161 19.21 13.48 5.25
C GLU A 161 18.55 13.09 3.94
N SER A 162 19.17 13.50 2.83
CA SER A 162 18.67 13.12 1.50
C SER A 162 19.14 11.73 1.12
N SER A 163 18.20 10.84 0.84
CA SER A 163 18.47 9.52 0.30
C SER A 163 18.68 9.56 -1.21
N THR A 164 19.59 8.74 -1.70
CA THR A 164 19.79 8.49 -3.13
C THR A 164 19.34 7.09 -3.53
N SER A 165 19.40 6.78 -4.82
CA SER A 165 19.13 5.42 -5.29
C SER A 165 20.22 4.41 -4.88
N ALA A 166 21.41 4.89 -4.52
CA ALA A 166 22.51 4.04 -4.07
C ALA A 166 22.46 3.79 -2.55
N GLU A 167 21.95 4.76 -1.76
CA GLU A 167 22.07 4.75 -0.32
C GLU A 167 20.79 5.25 0.37
N HIS A 168 20.30 4.52 1.36
CA HIS A 168 19.14 4.87 2.18
C HIS A 168 19.52 5.77 3.36
N LYS A 169 20.15 6.91 3.11
CA LYS A 169 20.24 7.98 4.12
C LYS A 169 18.84 8.48 4.45
N GLY A 170 18.66 9.13 5.56
CA GLY A 170 17.35 9.66 5.93
C GLY A 170 17.18 9.77 7.44
N LYS A 171 18.27 9.88 8.17
CA LYS A 171 18.21 10.23 9.59
C LYS A 171 17.80 11.69 9.77
N VAL A 172 17.02 11.94 10.80
CA VAL A 172 16.66 13.31 11.18
C VAL A 172 17.87 14.05 11.76
N TYR A 173 18.07 15.29 11.35
CA TYR A 173 19.04 16.18 12.00
C TYR A 173 18.56 16.57 13.40
N LYS A 174 19.46 16.50 14.38
CA LYS A 174 19.19 16.82 15.80
C LYS A 174 20.30 17.67 16.37
N SER A 175 19.96 18.59 17.29
CA SER A 175 20.90 19.46 18.01
C SER A 175 21.92 20.11 17.08
N THR A 176 21.51 20.62 15.93
CA THR A 176 22.43 21.18 14.94
C THR A 176 21.78 22.23 14.06
N MET A 177 22.62 23.05 13.44
CA MET A 177 22.22 23.88 12.32
C MET A 177 22.32 23.09 11.02
N VAL A 178 21.32 23.18 10.18
CA VAL A 178 21.26 22.50 8.87
C VAL A 178 20.86 23.46 7.77
N ARG A 179 21.59 23.42 6.65
CA ARG A 179 21.23 24.20 5.45
C ARG A 179 20.37 23.35 4.53
N TYR A 180 19.17 23.83 4.22
CA TYR A 180 18.27 23.18 3.30
C TYR A 180 17.70 24.21 2.30
N LYS A 181 17.83 23.96 1.01
CA LYS A 181 17.37 24.85 -0.08
C LYS A 181 17.79 26.33 0.15
N LYS A 182 19.09 26.56 0.39
CA LYS A 182 19.71 27.86 0.63
C LYS A 182 19.27 28.57 1.93
N LYS A 183 18.44 27.97 2.79
CA LYS A 183 18.02 28.50 4.08
C LYS A 183 18.64 27.72 5.23
N TRP A 184 18.95 28.40 6.33
CA TRP A 184 19.44 27.80 7.56
C TRP A 184 18.28 27.50 8.52
N TYR A 185 18.35 26.37 9.15
CA TYR A 185 17.40 25.90 10.16
C TYR A 185 18.14 25.39 11.37
N ILE A 186 17.52 25.49 12.56
CA ILE A 186 18.06 24.94 13.80
C ILE A 186 17.15 23.79 14.22
N ALA A 187 17.73 22.59 14.38
CA ALA A 187 17.04 21.42 14.87
C ALA A 187 17.25 21.26 16.38
N SER A 188 16.18 21.00 17.12
CA SER A 188 16.21 20.69 18.54
C SER A 188 16.83 19.31 18.82
N SER A 189 16.97 18.95 20.09
CA SER A 189 17.42 17.61 20.51
C SER A 189 16.46 16.50 20.06
N SER A 190 15.16 16.80 19.92
CA SER A 190 14.18 15.87 19.34
C SER A 190 14.21 15.83 17.81
N GLY A 191 14.89 16.79 17.16
CA GLY A 191 14.96 16.95 15.71
C GLY A 191 13.90 17.89 15.13
N SER A 192 12.92 18.35 15.91
CA SER A 192 11.96 19.34 15.44
C SER A 192 12.64 20.68 15.19
N LEU A 193 12.28 21.35 14.11
CA LEU A 193 12.82 22.67 13.80
C LEU A 193 12.21 23.73 14.72
N TYR A 194 13.04 24.62 15.21
CA TYR A 194 12.57 25.80 15.95
C TYR A 194 11.78 26.70 15.00
N LYS A 195 10.70 27.26 15.53
CA LYS A 195 9.99 28.39 14.88
C LYS A 195 10.81 29.67 15.02
N SER A 196 10.44 30.73 14.31
CA SER A 196 11.09 32.04 14.38
C SER A 196 11.25 32.53 15.83
N GLY A 197 12.37 33.18 16.15
CA GLY A 197 12.70 33.71 17.45
C GLY A 197 14.17 33.52 17.82
N TRP A 198 14.68 34.31 18.79
CA TRP A 198 16.03 34.19 19.30
C TRP A 198 16.16 32.94 20.18
N ARG A 199 17.25 32.18 20.00
CA ARG A 199 17.63 31.05 20.84
C ARG A 199 19.10 31.17 21.21
N LYS A 200 19.43 31.02 22.51
CA LYS A 200 20.82 30.80 22.94
C LYS A 200 21.18 29.33 22.63
N TYR A 201 22.34 29.15 22.05
CA TYR A 201 23.00 27.85 21.85
C TYR A 201 23.87 27.54 23.05
#